data_3f517947c2f66590cc9d7fcfda2cead8
#
_entry.id   3f517947c2f66590cc9d7fcfda2cead8
#
_cell.length_a   1.000
_cell.length_b   1.000
_cell.length_c   1.000
_cell.angle_alpha   90.00
_cell.angle_beta   90.00
_cell.angle_gamma   90.00
#
_symmetry.space_group_name_H-M   'P 1'
#
loop_
_entity.id
_entity.type
_entity.pdbx_description
1 polymer ?
#
loop_
_entity_poly.entity_id
_entity_poly.type
_entity_poly.pdbx_seq_one_letter_code
_entity_poly.pdbx_strand_id
1 'polypeptide(L)' 'MKIKDITYSNRNDFKAVFMCEKCKHEFEAWGYSDANYYNNVIPNAICPNCGLNSNGETAEQLKARMGRTYVI' A
#
# COMPACT_ATOMS: atom_id res chain seq x y z
N MET A 1 1.27 2.02 4.69
CA MET A 1 1.94 0.91 4.03
C MET A 1 3.29 1.36 3.50
N LYS A 2 4.30 0.56 3.60
CA LYS A 2 5.61 0.87 3.03
C LYS A 2 6.24 -0.39 2.45
N ILE A 3 7.19 -0.19 1.53
CA ILE A 3 7.96 -1.30 0.97
C ILE A 3 9.08 -1.64 1.96
N LYS A 4 9.10 -2.88 2.42
CA LYS A 4 10.17 -3.37 3.29
C LYS A 4 11.33 -3.91 2.48
N ASP A 5 11.05 -4.68 1.41
CA ASP A 5 12.06 -5.30 0.59
C ASP A 5 11.49 -5.60 -0.79
N ILE A 6 12.31 -5.47 -1.82
CA ILE A 6 11.91 -5.83 -3.19
C ILE A 6 12.49 -7.20 -3.49
N THR A 7 11.63 -8.17 -3.74
CA THR A 7 12.04 -9.57 -3.97
C THR A 7 12.22 -9.90 -5.44
N TYR A 8 11.62 -9.12 -6.34
CA TYR A 8 11.70 -9.32 -7.78
C TYR A 8 11.46 -8.00 -8.49
N SER A 9 12.17 -7.78 -9.59
CA SER A 9 12.02 -6.56 -10.38
C SER A 9 12.10 -6.89 -11.86
N ASN A 10 11.16 -6.38 -12.65
CA ASN A 10 11.11 -6.57 -14.09
C ASN A 10 10.51 -5.33 -14.75
N ARG A 11 11.35 -4.54 -15.44
CA ARG A 11 10.93 -3.28 -16.08
C ARG A 11 10.21 -2.37 -15.07
N ASN A 12 8.91 -2.12 -15.30
CA ASN A 12 8.10 -1.27 -14.43
C ASN A 12 7.35 -2.04 -13.35
N ASP A 13 7.39 -3.37 -13.40
CA ASP A 13 6.72 -4.22 -12.42
C ASP A 13 7.73 -4.72 -11.39
N PHE A 14 7.28 -4.88 -10.16
CA PHE A 14 8.12 -5.48 -9.13
C PHE A 14 7.26 -6.27 -8.17
N LYS A 15 7.88 -7.21 -7.48
CA LYS A 15 7.28 -7.93 -6.36
C LYS A 15 8.03 -7.55 -5.11
N ALA A 16 7.31 -7.20 -4.07
CA ALA A 16 7.92 -6.68 -2.86
C ALA A 16 7.16 -7.13 -1.63
N VAL A 17 7.86 -7.11 -0.50
CA VAL A 17 7.24 -7.27 0.81
C VAL A 17 6.80 -5.90 1.29
N PHE A 18 5.50 -5.75 1.50
CA PHE A 18 4.91 -4.53 2.05
C PHE A 18 4.64 -4.72 3.52
N MET A 19 4.80 -3.67 4.29
CA MET A 19 4.55 -3.69 5.73
C MET A 19 3.58 -2.58 6.11
N CYS A 20 2.57 -2.95 6.90
CA CYS A 20 1.66 -1.97 7.50
C CYS A 20 2.39 -1.21 8.60
N GLU A 21 2.34 0.12 8.57
CA GLU A 21 2.98 0.95 9.57
C GLU A 21 2.23 0.97 10.89
N LYS A 22 0.97 0.53 10.91
CA LYS A 22 0.13 0.52 12.11
C LYS A 22 0.23 -0.79 12.88
N CYS A 23 -0.02 -1.92 12.21
CA CYS A 23 -0.04 -3.23 12.87
C CYS A 23 1.20 -4.07 12.61
N LYS A 24 2.12 -3.58 11.77
CA LYS A 24 3.36 -4.27 11.41
C LYS A 24 3.17 -5.57 10.63
N HIS A 25 1.96 -5.78 10.08
CA HIS A 25 1.69 -6.93 9.22
C HIS A 25 2.49 -6.83 7.92
N GLU A 26 3.14 -7.91 7.53
CA GLU A 26 3.94 -7.98 6.31
C GLU A 26 3.30 -8.96 5.33
N PHE A 27 3.34 -8.62 4.06
CA PHE A 27 2.86 -9.51 3.00
C PHE A 27 3.57 -9.17 1.70
N GLU A 28 3.67 -10.18 0.82
CA GLU A 28 4.28 -10.00 -0.48
C GLU A 28 3.22 -9.72 -1.53
N ALA A 29 3.46 -8.72 -2.38
CA ALA A 29 2.50 -8.34 -3.42
C ALA A 29 3.22 -7.70 -4.60
N TRP A 30 2.52 -7.62 -5.73
CA TRP A 30 3.02 -6.97 -6.93
C TRP A 30 2.75 -5.47 -6.88
N GLY A 31 3.70 -4.71 -7.41
CA GLY A 31 3.56 -3.28 -7.58
C GLY A 31 4.13 -2.87 -8.93
N TYR A 32 4.12 -1.57 -9.20
CA TYR A 32 4.70 -1.03 -10.43
C TYR A 32 5.43 0.29 -10.15
N SER A 33 6.47 0.56 -10.93
CA SER A 33 7.30 1.75 -10.76
C SER A 33 6.61 2.94 -11.42
N ASP A 34 5.87 3.71 -10.63
CA ASP A 34 5.14 4.87 -11.09
C ASP A 34 5.05 5.88 -9.95
N ALA A 35 5.23 7.17 -10.27
CA ALA A 35 5.19 8.21 -9.25
C ALA A 35 3.85 8.24 -8.52
N ASN A 36 2.74 8.06 -9.25
CA ASN A 36 1.42 8.00 -8.63
C ASN A 36 1.30 6.82 -7.66
N TYR A 37 1.86 5.67 -8.02
CA TYR A 37 1.84 4.50 -7.16
C TYR A 37 2.58 4.77 -5.85
N TYR A 38 3.81 5.31 -5.93
CA TYR A 38 4.61 5.59 -4.73
C TYR A 38 4.03 6.73 -3.89
N ASN A 39 3.46 7.74 -4.52
CA ASN A 39 3.01 8.94 -3.82
C ASN A 39 1.58 8.85 -3.31
N ASN A 40 0.71 8.12 -4.01
CA ASN A 40 -0.72 8.07 -3.69
C ASN A 40 -1.22 6.69 -3.29
N VAL A 41 -0.79 5.65 -3.99
CA VAL A 41 -1.31 4.29 -3.73
C VAL A 41 -0.71 3.70 -2.46
N ILE A 42 0.62 3.65 -2.37
CA ILE A 42 1.29 3.03 -1.22
C ILE A 42 0.96 3.73 0.10
N PRO A 43 1.07 5.08 0.20
CA PRO A 43 0.77 5.76 1.47
C PRO A 43 -0.69 5.61 1.92
N ASN A 44 -1.61 5.45 0.96
CA ASN A 44 -3.04 5.37 1.26
C ASN A 44 -3.58 3.93 1.20
N ALA A 45 -2.73 2.95 0.93
CA ALA A 45 -3.16 1.56 0.82
C ALA A 45 -3.68 1.03 2.15
N ILE A 46 -4.83 0.38 2.10
CA ILE A 46 -5.48 -0.20 3.27
C ILE A 46 -4.83 -1.55 3.58
N CYS A 47 -4.43 -1.73 4.82
CA CYS A 47 -3.85 -2.99 5.27
C CYS A 47 -4.91 -4.09 5.31
N PRO A 48 -4.64 -5.27 4.72
CA PRO A 48 -5.61 -6.36 4.77
C PRO A 48 -5.78 -6.98 6.16
N ASN A 49 -4.87 -6.69 7.07
CA ASN A 49 -4.92 -7.25 8.43
C ASN A 49 -5.67 -6.32 9.40
N CYS A 50 -5.33 -5.05 9.45
CA CYS A 50 -5.95 -4.12 10.41
C CYS A 50 -7.00 -3.20 9.80
N GLY A 51 -7.07 -3.14 8.47
CA GLY A 51 -8.07 -2.31 7.78
C GLY A 51 -7.79 -0.82 7.80
N LEU A 52 -6.55 -0.41 8.09
CA LEU A 52 -6.17 0.99 8.17
C LEU A 52 -5.03 1.29 7.20
N ASN A 53 -4.96 2.55 6.74
CA ASN A 53 -3.82 3.02 5.95
C ASN A 53 -2.76 3.67 6.87
N SER A 54 -1.74 4.27 6.28
CA SER A 54 -0.66 4.92 7.05
C SER A 54 -1.15 6.08 7.91
N ASN A 55 -2.26 6.70 7.55
CA ASN A 55 -2.86 7.80 8.31
C ASN A 55 -3.82 7.31 9.39
N GLY A 56 -4.04 6.01 9.50
CA GLY A 56 -4.97 5.44 10.45
C GLY A 56 -6.42 5.53 10.01
N GLU A 57 -6.67 5.73 8.72
CA GLU A 57 -8.02 5.82 8.17
C GLU A 57 -8.51 4.43 7.76
N THR A 58 -9.82 4.17 7.97
CA THR A 58 -10.46 2.99 7.43
C THR A 58 -10.71 3.17 5.93
N ALA A 59 -11.06 2.09 5.23
CA ALA A 59 -11.39 2.16 3.80
C ALA A 59 -12.54 3.14 3.56
N GLU A 60 -13.52 3.17 4.45
CA GLU A 60 -14.67 4.06 4.35
C GLU A 60 -14.26 5.52 4.51
N GLN A 61 -13.40 5.81 5.48
CA GLN A 61 -12.89 7.16 5.70
C GLN A 61 -12.03 7.63 4.54
N LEU A 62 -11.18 6.75 4.02
CA LEU A 62 -10.35 7.05 2.85
C LEU A 62 -11.22 7.35 1.64
N LYS A 63 -12.25 6.56 1.40
CA LYS A 63 -13.18 6.76 0.29
C LYS A 63 -13.89 8.10 0.41
N ALA A 64 -14.29 8.49 1.60
CA ALA A 64 -14.94 9.77 1.85
C ALA A 64 -14.02 10.95 1.54
N ARG A 65 -12.72 10.80 1.82
CA ARG A 65 -11.74 11.86 1.60
C ARG A 65 -11.25 11.93 0.15
N MET A 66 -10.97 10.79 -0.46
CA MET A 66 -10.34 10.72 -1.79
C MET A 66 -11.27 10.28 -2.90
N GLY A 67 -12.47 9.82 -2.59
CA GLY A 67 -13.43 9.31 -3.57
C GLY A 67 -13.16 7.89 -4.04
N ARG A 68 -12.13 7.24 -3.50
CA ARG A 68 -11.75 5.87 -3.85
C ARG A 68 -10.92 5.24 -2.74
N THR A 69 -10.84 3.92 -2.74
CA THR A 69 -9.95 3.19 -1.86
C THR A 69 -8.72 2.70 -2.62
N TYR A 70 -7.62 2.53 -1.91
CA TYR A 70 -6.40 1.98 -2.47
C TYR A 70 -6.05 0.70 -1.74
N VAL A 71 -5.78 -0.36 -2.49
CA VAL A 71 -5.31 -1.65 -1.95
C VAL A 71 -4.12 -2.12 -2.79
N ILE A 72 -3.27 -2.88 -2.15
CA ILE A 72 -2.12 -3.48 -2.83
C ILE A 72 -2.34 -4.97 -3.00
#